data_aff4b149c52e9927812ea1a402613e44
#
_entry.id   aff4b149c52e9927812ea1a402613e44
#
_cell.length_a   1.000
_cell.length_b   1.000
_cell.length_c   1.000
_cell.angle_alpha   90.00
_cell.angle_beta   90.00
_cell.angle_gamma   90.00
#
_symmetry.space_group_name_H-M   'P 1'
#
loop_
_entity.id
_entity.type
_entity.pdbx_description
1 polymer ?
#
loop_
_entity_poly.entity_id
_entity_poly.type
_entity_poly.pdbx_seq_one_letter_code
_entity_poly.pdbx_strand_id
1 'polypeptide(L)'
;AFLNYACKEKELPFDQHFLLATVAPRILHIGSGSKDAWSDPEGEYFSTFLASKAWEYYMTDSTYPKMTGHFPSANEHEIAGKVGYHLREGEHLLDTFDWMCLVDHLKRQ
;
A
#
# COMPACT_ATOMS: atom_id res chain seq x y z
N ALA A 1 3.26 21.57 -7.03
CA ALA A 1 3.06 21.68 -5.58
C ALA A 1 4.03 20.84 -4.78
N PHE A 2 4.16 19.53 -5.08
CA PHE A 2 5.10 18.68 -4.35
C PHE A 2 6.56 19.11 -4.51
N LEU A 3 6.90 19.68 -5.65
CA LEU A 3 8.28 20.14 -5.88
C LEU A 3 8.70 21.23 -4.90
N ASN A 4 7.75 22.03 -4.41
CA ASN A 4 8.05 23.06 -3.42
C ASN A 4 8.45 22.47 -2.07
N TYR A 5 8.17 21.20 -1.85
CA TYR A 5 8.46 20.50 -0.58
C TYR A 5 9.56 19.45 -0.74
N ALA A 6 10.26 19.42 -1.88
CA ALA A 6 11.37 18.49 -2.08
C ALA A 6 12.38 18.64 -0.93
N CYS A 7 12.74 17.52 -0.29
CA CYS A 7 13.60 17.48 0.89
C CYS A 7 13.00 18.16 2.13
N LYS A 8 11.72 18.49 2.11
CA LYS A 8 11.02 19.14 3.23
C LYS A 8 9.73 18.40 3.57
N GLU A 9 9.76 17.09 3.52
CA GLU A 9 8.56 16.26 3.72
C GLU A 9 7.88 16.52 5.06
N LYS A 10 8.65 16.90 6.07
CA LYS A 10 8.10 17.20 7.40
C LYS A 10 7.25 18.47 7.42
N GLU A 11 7.39 19.32 6.41
CA GLU A 11 6.61 20.56 6.30
C GLU A 11 5.32 20.38 5.52
N LEU A 12 5.09 19.19 4.92
CA LEU A 12 3.86 18.93 4.21
C LEU A 12 2.69 18.95 5.19
N PRO A 13 1.54 19.54 4.78
CA PRO A 13 0.37 19.62 5.66
C PRO A 13 -0.33 18.28 5.86
N PHE A 14 0.11 17.22 5.17
CA PHE A 14 -0.47 15.88 5.26
C PHE A 14 0.59 14.84 4.99
N ASP A 15 0.36 13.63 5.47
CA ASP A 15 1.22 12.49 5.20
C ASP A 15 0.69 11.67 4.02
N GLN A 16 1.55 10.86 3.42
CA GLN A 16 1.22 10.04 2.25
C GLN A 16 0.00 9.14 2.50
N HIS A 17 -0.14 8.60 3.71
CA HIS A 17 -1.25 7.70 4.00
C HIS A 17 -2.61 8.38 3.94
N PHE A 18 -2.70 9.68 4.19
CA PHE A 18 -3.95 10.42 4.02
C PHE A 18 -4.35 10.47 2.55
N LEU A 19 -3.38 10.63 1.68
CA LEU A 19 -3.65 10.63 0.24
C LEU A 19 -4.17 9.27 -0.22
N LEU A 20 -3.55 8.18 0.25
CA LEU A 20 -4.00 6.84 -0.07
C LEU A 20 -5.41 6.59 0.48
N ALA A 21 -5.72 7.13 1.65
CA ALA A 21 -7.03 6.94 2.27
C ALA A 21 -8.16 7.54 1.43
N THR A 22 -7.88 8.52 0.59
CA THR A 22 -8.91 9.12 -0.26
C THR A 22 -9.45 8.15 -1.31
N VAL A 23 -8.77 7.04 -1.55
CA VAL A 23 -9.22 6.00 -2.49
C VAL A 23 -10.41 5.22 -1.91
N ALA A 24 -10.53 5.15 -0.58
CA ALA A 24 -11.59 4.39 0.06
C ALA A 24 -12.98 4.87 -0.39
N PRO A 25 -13.97 3.98 -0.51
CA PRO A 25 -13.92 2.54 -0.25
C PRO A 25 -13.57 1.68 -1.47
N ARG A 26 -12.96 2.25 -2.48
CA ARG A 26 -12.56 1.53 -3.71
C ARG A 26 -11.37 0.60 -3.42
N ILE A 27 -11.01 -0.21 -4.42
CA ILE A 27 -9.89 -1.12 -4.29
C ILE A 27 -8.57 -0.33 -4.39
N LEU A 28 -7.67 -0.59 -3.44
CA LEU A 28 -6.32 -0.04 -3.44
C LEU A 28 -5.32 -1.18 -3.42
N HIS A 29 -4.36 -1.18 -4.34
CA HIS A 29 -3.29 -2.16 -4.35
C HIS A 29 -1.96 -1.46 -4.57
N ILE A 30 -1.03 -1.67 -3.65
CA ILE A 30 0.30 -1.08 -3.69
C ILE A 30 1.33 -2.18 -3.89
N GLY A 31 2.22 -1.97 -4.85
CA GLY A 31 3.33 -2.90 -5.11
C GLY A 31 4.67 -2.19 -4.95
N SER A 32 5.62 -2.85 -4.32
CA SER A 32 6.96 -2.30 -4.10
C SER A 32 8.02 -3.31 -4.53
N GLY A 33 9.22 -2.81 -4.86
CA GLY A 33 10.40 -3.65 -5.09
C GLY A 33 11.28 -3.63 -3.85
N SER A 34 11.75 -4.79 -3.41
CA SER A 34 12.52 -4.90 -2.16
C SER A 34 13.84 -4.14 -2.20
N LYS A 35 14.39 -3.92 -3.40
CA LYS A 35 15.66 -3.21 -3.58
C LYS A 35 15.48 -1.79 -4.09
N ASP A 36 14.25 -1.30 -4.13
CA ASP A 36 13.95 0.05 -4.59
C ASP A 36 14.02 1.03 -3.41
N ALA A 37 15.24 1.41 -3.06
CA ALA A 37 15.47 2.30 -1.93
C ALA A 37 14.86 3.69 -2.12
N TRP A 38 14.72 4.13 -3.36
CA TRP A 38 14.12 5.44 -3.66
C TRP A 38 12.65 5.51 -3.30
N SER A 39 11.94 4.40 -3.48
CA SER A 39 10.51 4.34 -3.18
C SER A 39 10.23 4.01 -1.72
N ASP A 40 11.24 3.61 -0.94
CA ASP A 40 11.10 3.24 0.45
C ASP A 40 9.97 2.23 0.65
N PRO A 41 10.18 0.96 0.25
CA PRO A 41 9.10 -0.04 0.28
C PRO A 41 8.51 -0.24 1.68
N GLU A 42 9.31 -0.16 2.73
CA GLU A 42 8.79 -0.28 4.10
C GLU A 42 7.87 0.89 4.43
N GLY A 43 8.26 2.11 4.05
CA GLY A 43 7.42 3.28 4.23
C GLY A 43 6.13 3.19 3.41
N GLU A 44 6.21 2.66 2.20
CA GLU A 44 5.03 2.45 1.38
C GLU A 44 4.07 1.44 2.03
N TYR A 45 4.61 0.37 2.60
CA TYR A 45 3.78 -0.60 3.31
C TYR A 45 3.08 0.04 4.50
N PHE A 46 3.82 0.75 5.34
CA PHE A 46 3.22 1.36 6.54
C PHE A 46 2.24 2.48 6.19
N SER A 47 2.47 3.21 5.12
CA SER A 47 1.49 4.18 4.63
C SER A 47 0.20 3.47 4.19
N THR A 48 0.32 2.33 3.53
CA THR A 48 -0.83 1.52 3.12
C THR A 48 -1.56 0.97 4.35
N PHE A 49 -0.80 0.48 5.33
CA PHE A 49 -1.38 -0.02 6.58
C PHE A 49 -2.17 1.06 7.30
N LEU A 50 -1.60 2.25 7.45
CA LEU A 50 -2.31 3.36 8.10
C LEU A 50 -3.53 3.79 7.29
N ALA A 51 -3.41 3.85 5.96
CA ALA A 51 -4.53 4.21 5.10
C ALA A 51 -5.67 3.20 5.18
N SER A 52 -5.36 1.93 5.44
CA SER A 52 -6.37 0.87 5.50
C SER A 52 -7.42 1.12 6.59
N LYS A 53 -7.11 1.97 7.57
CA LYS A 53 -8.06 2.36 8.61
C LYS A 53 -9.30 3.05 8.04
N ALA A 54 -9.15 3.75 6.90
CA ALA A 54 -10.28 4.38 6.24
C ALA A 54 -11.30 3.34 5.76
N TRP A 55 -10.83 2.19 5.27
CA TRP A 55 -11.72 1.10 4.85
C TRP A 55 -12.46 0.51 6.04
N GLU A 56 -11.79 0.36 7.18
CA GLU A 56 -12.44 -0.10 8.41
C GLU A 56 -13.57 0.86 8.82
N TYR A 57 -13.37 2.15 8.59
CA TYR A 57 -14.40 3.15 8.89
C TYR A 57 -15.62 3.01 7.96
N TYR A 58 -15.38 2.83 6.65
CA TYR A 58 -16.47 2.67 5.68
C TYR A 58 -17.14 1.31 5.78
N MET A 59 -16.37 0.27 6.08
CA MET A 59 -16.86 -1.09 6.21
C MET A 59 -17.22 -1.32 7.69
N THR A 60 -18.47 -1.10 8.03
CA THR A 60 -18.91 -1.17 9.44
C THR A 60 -18.98 -2.59 9.98
N ASP A 61 -18.70 -3.59 9.17
CA ASP A 61 -18.70 -5.00 9.56
C ASP A 61 -17.44 -5.31 10.38
N SER A 62 -17.63 -5.78 11.62
CA SER A 62 -16.53 -6.11 12.53
C SER A 62 -15.67 -7.27 12.02
N THR A 63 -16.15 -8.04 11.05
CA THR A 63 -15.39 -9.15 10.45
C THR A 63 -14.58 -8.72 9.24
N TYR A 64 -14.64 -7.45 8.86
CA TYR A 64 -13.86 -6.96 7.71
C TYR A 64 -12.36 -7.17 7.96
N PRO A 65 -11.63 -7.75 6.99
CA PRO A 65 -10.21 -8.06 7.18
C PRO A 65 -9.37 -6.82 7.48
N LYS A 66 -8.41 -6.97 8.38
CA LYS A 66 -7.49 -5.89 8.77
C LYS A 66 -6.08 -6.25 8.40
N MET A 67 -5.30 -5.26 8.00
CA MET A 67 -3.88 -5.47 7.76
C MET A 67 -3.16 -5.74 9.06
N THR A 68 -2.12 -6.60 8.99
CA THR A 68 -1.40 -7.04 10.19
C THR A 68 -0.43 -6.00 10.74
N GLY A 69 0.08 -5.11 9.90
CA GLY A 69 1.11 -4.17 10.30
C GLY A 69 2.51 -4.77 10.28
N HIS A 70 2.67 -5.99 9.76
CA HIS A 70 3.97 -6.65 9.63
C HIS A 70 4.45 -6.54 8.18
N PHE A 71 5.57 -5.86 7.97
CA PHE A 71 6.14 -5.70 6.64
C PHE A 71 6.48 -7.08 6.07
N PRO A 72 5.98 -7.42 4.87
CA PRO A 72 6.20 -8.76 4.31
C PRO A 72 7.65 -8.97 3.87
N SER A 73 8.02 -10.23 3.72
CA SER A 73 9.29 -10.60 3.11
C SER A 73 9.18 -10.52 1.59
N ALA A 74 10.34 -10.49 0.91
CA ALA A 74 10.37 -10.43 -0.55
C ALA A 74 9.54 -11.58 -1.16
N ASN A 75 8.80 -11.26 -2.22
CA ASN A 75 7.89 -12.17 -2.93
C ASN A 75 6.68 -12.61 -2.10
N GLU A 76 6.32 -11.82 -1.09
CA GLU A 76 5.11 -12.05 -0.32
C GLU A 76 4.10 -10.93 -0.57
N HIS A 77 2.85 -11.20 -0.22
CA HIS A 77 1.79 -10.20 -0.33
C HIS A 77 0.88 -10.28 0.89
N GLU A 78 0.16 -9.20 1.11
CA GLU A 78 -0.86 -9.14 2.13
C GLU A 78 -2.12 -8.50 1.53
N ILE A 79 -3.25 -9.18 1.64
CA ILE A 79 -4.52 -8.69 1.14
C ILE A 79 -5.51 -8.65 2.31
N ALA A 80 -6.02 -7.45 2.57
CA ALA A 80 -7.03 -7.22 3.62
C ALA A 80 -8.24 -6.60 2.95
N GLY A 81 -9.15 -7.43 2.47
CA GLY A 81 -10.33 -6.98 1.77
C GLY A 81 -9.97 -6.22 0.50
N LYS A 82 -10.35 -4.94 0.44
CA LYS A 82 -10.11 -4.11 -0.74
C LYS A 82 -8.74 -3.45 -0.76
N VAL A 83 -7.95 -3.61 0.29
CA VAL A 83 -6.59 -3.07 0.35
C VAL A 83 -5.59 -4.22 0.23
N GLY A 84 -4.64 -4.10 -0.67
CA GLY A 84 -3.61 -5.10 -0.87
C GLY A 84 -2.25 -4.47 -1.03
N TYR A 85 -1.23 -5.23 -0.64
CA TYR A 85 0.16 -4.85 -0.78
C TYR A 85 0.98 -6.06 -1.17
N HIS A 86 1.95 -5.88 -2.05
CA HIS A 86 2.93 -6.94 -2.33
C HIS A 86 4.33 -6.36 -2.39
N LEU A 87 5.32 -7.19 -2.05
CA LEU A 87 6.73 -6.85 -2.12
C LEU A 87 7.40 -7.82 -3.08
N ARG A 88 7.81 -7.33 -4.25
CA ARG A 88 8.54 -8.13 -5.22
C ARG A 88 10.02 -8.04 -4.90
N GLU A 89 10.75 -9.15 -5.02
CA GLU A 89 12.20 -9.10 -4.92
C GLU A 89 12.77 -8.41 -6.15
N GLY A 90 13.52 -7.34 -5.93
CA GLY A 90 14.18 -6.63 -7.02
C GLY A 90 14.03 -5.13 -6.95
N GLU A 91 14.45 -4.49 -8.04
CA GLU A 91 14.49 -3.05 -8.16
C GLU A 91 13.16 -2.49 -8.67
N HIS A 92 13.14 -1.23 -9.05
CA HIS A 92 11.94 -0.53 -9.50
C HIS A 92 11.56 -0.98 -10.92
N LEU A 93 10.87 -2.11 -11.01
CA LEU A 93 10.43 -2.71 -12.27
C LEU A 93 9.04 -3.31 -12.07
N LEU A 94 8.36 -3.58 -13.18
CA LEU A 94 7.14 -4.38 -13.18
C LEU A 94 7.46 -5.71 -13.84
N ASP A 95 7.08 -6.81 -13.22
CA ASP A 95 7.25 -8.14 -13.80
C ASP A 95 6.03 -9.01 -13.56
N THR A 96 6.15 -10.29 -13.88
CA THR A 96 5.04 -11.24 -13.78
C THR A 96 4.50 -11.34 -12.35
N PHE A 97 5.37 -11.29 -11.35
CA PHE A 97 4.93 -11.38 -9.95
C PHE A 97 3.99 -10.23 -9.58
N ASP A 98 4.33 -9.01 -10.01
CA ASP A 98 3.48 -7.84 -9.74
C ASP A 98 2.09 -8.01 -10.33
N TRP A 99 2.01 -8.46 -11.59
CA TRP A 99 0.74 -8.67 -12.24
C TRP A 99 -0.06 -9.79 -11.61
N MET A 100 0.61 -10.88 -11.20
CA MET A 100 -0.06 -11.99 -10.53
C MET A 100 -0.67 -11.56 -9.20
N CYS A 101 0.04 -10.76 -8.41
CA CYS A 101 -0.48 -10.26 -7.15
C CYS A 101 -1.69 -9.36 -7.35
N LEU A 102 -1.62 -8.47 -8.34
CA LEU A 102 -2.73 -7.56 -8.64
C LEU A 102 -3.96 -8.33 -9.10
N VAL A 103 -3.79 -9.26 -10.02
CA VAL A 103 -4.92 -10.07 -10.54
C VAL A 103 -5.52 -10.91 -9.41
N ASP A 104 -4.70 -11.52 -8.57
CA ASP A 104 -5.19 -12.30 -7.43
C ASP A 104 -6.04 -11.44 -6.50
N HIS A 105 -5.57 -10.23 -6.18
CA HIS A 105 -6.32 -9.31 -5.33
C HIS A 105 -7.67 -8.97 -5.97
N LEU A 106 -7.68 -8.65 -7.26
CA LEU A 106 -8.90 -8.31 -7.97
C LEU A 106 -9.88 -9.49 -7.99
N LYS A 107 -9.38 -10.71 -8.15
CA LYS A 107 -10.24 -11.90 -8.16
C LYS A 107 -10.88 -12.18 -6.81
N ARG A 108 -10.27 -11.75 -5.72
CA ARG A 108 -10.82 -11.93 -4.37
C ARG A 108 -11.95 -10.96 -4.05
N GLN A 109 -12.18 -9.99 -4.93
CA GLN A 109 -13.29 -9.06 -4.78
C GLN A 109 -14.54 -9.63 -5.47
#